data_1c0f008eade3accd1703aad68075cd88
#
_entry.id   1c0f008eade3accd1703aad68075cd88
#
_cell.length_a   1.000
_cell.length_b   1.000
_cell.length_c   1.000
_cell.angle_alpha   90.00
_cell.angle_beta   90.00
_cell.angle_gamma   90.00
#
_symmetry.space_group_name_H-M   'P 1'
#
loop_
_entity.id
_entity.type
_entity.pdbx_description
1 polymer ?
#
loop_
_entity_poly.entity_id
_entity_poly.type
_entity_poly.pdbx_seq_one_letter_code
_entity_poly.pdbx_strand_id
1 'polypeptide(L)' 'IMDITKFDELKNGVQEIIDFIGNKNAKDANNKLVEVSEELDELLDHTDEDEELREISKFQVLLNQLQQKIISLQ' A
#
# COMPACT_ATOMS: atom_id res chain seq x y z
N ILE A 1 -9.91 -18.62 -3.13
CA ILE A 1 -8.47 -18.80 -2.97
C ILE A 1 -7.80 -17.43 -3.03
N MET A 2 -6.97 -17.13 -2.04
CA MET A 2 -6.25 -15.89 -1.95
C MET A 2 -5.19 -15.79 -3.06
N ASP A 3 -5.12 -14.63 -3.72
CA ASP A 3 -4.11 -14.38 -4.74
C ASP A 3 -2.83 -13.90 -4.07
N ILE A 4 -1.94 -14.84 -3.77
CA ILE A 4 -0.69 -14.57 -3.06
C ILE A 4 0.20 -13.60 -3.86
N THR A 5 0.18 -13.72 -5.21
CA THR A 5 0.99 -12.86 -6.07
C THR A 5 0.62 -11.39 -5.91
N LYS A 6 -0.68 -11.09 -5.86
CA LYS A 6 -1.15 -9.72 -5.68
C LYS A 6 -0.73 -9.14 -4.33
N PHE A 7 -0.83 -9.93 -3.27
CA PHE A 7 -0.40 -9.49 -1.95
C PHE A 7 1.11 -9.29 -1.88
N ASP A 8 1.88 -10.13 -2.55
CA ASP A 8 3.33 -9.95 -2.63
C ASP A 8 3.69 -8.65 -3.36
N GLU A 9 2.99 -8.34 -4.45
CA GLU A 9 3.18 -7.08 -5.17
C GLU A 9 2.88 -5.87 -4.27
N LEU A 10 1.80 -5.95 -3.49
CA LEU A 10 1.46 -4.89 -2.54
C LEU A 10 2.54 -4.72 -1.47
N LYS A 11 3.06 -5.83 -0.95
CA LYS A 11 4.15 -5.79 0.04
C LYS A 11 5.40 -5.13 -0.54
N ASN A 12 5.74 -5.47 -1.78
CA ASN A 12 6.90 -4.87 -2.45
C ASN A 12 6.69 -3.37 -2.63
N GLY A 13 5.48 -2.96 -3.03
CA GLY A 13 5.15 -1.55 -3.17
C GLY A 13 5.26 -0.79 -1.84
N VAL A 14 4.76 -1.39 -0.76
CA VAL A 14 4.87 -0.81 0.58
C VAL A 14 6.34 -0.65 0.96
N GLN A 15 7.18 -1.65 0.68
CA GLN A 15 8.60 -1.57 1.00
C GLN A 15 9.27 -0.44 0.24
N GLU A 16 8.93 -0.23 -1.02
CA GLU A 16 9.46 0.90 -1.80
C GLU A 16 9.07 2.24 -1.18
N ILE A 17 7.81 2.36 -0.72
CA ILE A 17 7.36 3.58 -0.04
C ILE A 17 8.21 3.83 1.20
N ILE A 18 8.42 2.81 2.00
CA ILE A 18 9.21 2.89 3.23
C ILE A 18 10.64 3.34 2.90
N ASP A 19 11.22 2.77 1.85
CA ASP A 19 12.58 3.12 1.43
C ASP A 19 12.67 4.59 0.98
N PHE A 20 11.68 5.07 0.22
CA PHE A 20 11.63 6.48 -0.17
C PHE A 20 11.51 7.40 1.05
N ILE A 21 10.68 7.03 2.02
CA ILE A 21 10.54 7.79 3.26
C ILE A 21 11.88 7.82 4.01
N GLY A 22 12.56 6.67 4.09
CA GLY A 22 13.86 6.58 4.74
C GLY A 22 14.90 7.49 4.10
N ASN A 23 14.79 7.73 2.80
CA ASN A 23 15.66 8.62 2.04
C ASN A 23 15.12 10.06 1.99
N LYS A 24 14.07 10.35 2.71
CA LYS A 24 13.42 11.66 2.76
C LYS A 24 12.93 12.12 1.39
N ASN A 25 12.59 11.18 0.53
CA ASN A 25 12.09 11.44 -0.82
C ASN A 25 10.57 11.42 -0.83
N ALA A 26 9.97 12.53 -0.38
CA ALA A 26 8.52 12.64 -0.23
C ALA A 26 7.79 12.52 -1.56
N LYS A 27 8.34 13.07 -2.62
CA LYS A 27 7.69 13.04 -3.94
C LYS A 27 7.52 11.61 -4.46
N ASP A 28 8.60 10.84 -4.47
CA ASP A 28 8.55 9.46 -4.97
C ASP A 28 7.77 8.57 -4.02
N ALA A 29 7.87 8.80 -2.71
CA ALA A 29 7.08 8.07 -1.74
C ALA A 29 5.57 8.26 -2.00
N ASN A 30 5.17 9.51 -2.25
CA ASN A 30 3.76 9.81 -2.51
C ASN A 30 3.29 9.19 -3.83
N ASN A 31 4.10 9.27 -4.88
CA ASN A 31 3.75 8.67 -6.17
C ASN A 31 3.56 7.16 -6.04
N LYS A 32 4.43 6.51 -5.30
CA LYS A 32 4.30 5.06 -5.08
C LYS A 32 3.10 4.73 -4.20
N LEU A 33 2.83 5.56 -3.21
CA LEU A 33 1.66 5.39 -2.35
C LEU A 33 0.36 5.41 -3.17
N VAL A 34 0.24 6.37 -4.10
CA VAL A 34 -0.93 6.46 -4.97
C VAL A 34 -1.06 5.20 -5.81
N GLU A 35 0.05 4.74 -6.39
CA GLU A 35 0.07 3.53 -7.22
C GLU A 35 -0.39 2.30 -6.44
N VAL A 36 0.16 2.11 -5.24
CA VAL A 36 -0.21 0.98 -4.38
C VAL A 36 -1.67 1.08 -3.94
N SER A 37 -2.14 2.28 -3.62
CA SER A 37 -3.53 2.51 -3.23
C SER A 37 -4.50 2.13 -4.36
N GLU A 38 -4.15 2.46 -5.60
CA GLU A 38 -4.98 2.10 -6.75
C GLU A 38 -5.00 0.59 -6.96
N GLU A 39 -3.86 -0.09 -6.80
CA GLU A 39 -3.80 -1.54 -6.89
C GLU A 39 -4.66 -2.20 -5.81
N LEU A 40 -4.63 -1.66 -4.60
CA LEU A 40 -5.41 -2.17 -3.49
C LEU A 40 -6.90 -1.99 -3.74
N ASP A 41 -7.30 -0.83 -4.25
CA ASP A 41 -8.71 -0.56 -4.60
C ASP A 41 -9.21 -1.53 -5.67
N GLU A 42 -8.38 -1.80 -6.67
CA GLU A 42 -8.72 -2.74 -7.73
C GLU A 42 -8.91 -4.15 -7.16
N LEU A 43 -8.02 -4.56 -6.28
CA LEU A 43 -8.13 -5.86 -5.62
C LEU A 43 -9.41 -5.95 -4.78
N LEU A 44 -9.75 -4.88 -4.06
CA LEU A 44 -10.97 -4.82 -3.26
C LEU A 44 -12.22 -4.99 -4.13
N ASP A 45 -12.23 -4.40 -5.33
CA ASP A 45 -13.37 -4.50 -6.23
C ASP A 45 -13.61 -5.93 -6.73
N HIS A 46 -12.59 -6.78 -6.68
CA HIS A 46 -12.65 -8.13 -7.24
C HIS A 46 -12.65 -9.24 -6.19
N THR A 47 -12.67 -8.90 -4.91
CA THR A 47 -12.66 -9.91 -3.87
C THR A 47 -13.96 -9.92 -3.09
N ASP A 48 -14.40 -11.13 -2.69
CA ASP A 48 -15.54 -11.32 -1.81
C ASP A 48 -15.21 -12.27 -0.66
N GLU A 49 -13.97 -12.70 -0.55
CA GLU A 49 -13.55 -13.60 0.51
C GLU A 49 -13.17 -12.81 1.78
N ASP A 50 -13.69 -13.25 2.92
CA ASP A 50 -13.46 -12.58 4.20
C ASP A 50 -11.98 -12.46 4.53
N GLU A 51 -11.20 -13.51 4.25
CA GLU A 51 -9.77 -13.52 4.52
C GLU A 51 -9.03 -12.46 3.71
N GLU A 52 -9.37 -12.34 2.43
CA GLU A 52 -8.78 -11.33 1.57
C GLU A 52 -9.19 -9.93 2.00
N LEU A 53 -10.46 -9.73 2.36
CA LEU A 53 -10.94 -8.43 2.85
C LEU A 53 -10.19 -8.01 4.11
N ARG A 54 -9.88 -8.96 4.98
CA ARG A 54 -9.12 -8.68 6.20
C ARG A 54 -7.71 -8.22 5.87
N GLU A 55 -7.04 -8.88 4.92
CA GLU A 55 -5.71 -8.49 4.51
C GLU A 55 -5.70 -7.14 3.81
N ILE A 56 -6.70 -6.87 2.98
CA ILE A 56 -6.85 -5.57 2.33
C ILE A 56 -7.00 -4.46 3.38
N SER A 57 -7.80 -4.70 4.41
CA SER A 57 -7.99 -3.72 5.50
C SER A 57 -6.68 -3.39 6.21
N LYS A 58 -5.83 -4.40 6.43
CA LYS A 58 -4.51 -4.18 7.03
C LYS A 58 -3.64 -3.29 6.17
N PHE A 59 -3.65 -3.50 4.85
CA PHE A 59 -2.91 -2.64 3.94
C PHE A 59 -3.46 -1.22 3.94
N GLN A 60 -4.77 -1.04 4.00
CA GLN A 60 -5.38 0.30 4.05
C GLN A 60 -4.90 1.07 5.28
N VAL A 61 -4.87 0.43 6.44
CA VAL A 61 -4.36 1.04 7.66
C VAL A 61 -2.90 1.42 7.50
N LEU A 62 -2.10 0.51 6.97
CA LEU A 62 -0.67 0.74 6.77
C LEU A 62 -0.42 1.91 5.81
N LEU A 63 -1.15 1.97 4.69
CA LEU A 63 -0.99 3.06 3.73
C LEU A 63 -1.38 4.40 4.34
N ASN A 64 -2.41 4.44 5.19
CA ASN A 64 -2.77 5.67 5.89
C ASN A 64 -1.63 6.13 6.82
N GLN A 65 -1.01 5.21 7.53
CA GLN A 65 0.13 5.52 8.39
C GLN A 65 1.31 6.06 7.58
N LEU A 66 1.59 5.44 6.44
CA LEU A 66 2.68 5.88 5.57
C LEU A 66 2.38 7.25 4.97
N GLN A 67 1.13 7.53 4.63
CA GLN A 67 0.73 8.85 4.13
C GLN A 67 1.03 9.93 5.17
N GLN A 68 0.72 9.68 6.44
CA GLN A 68 1.03 10.62 7.50
C GLN A 68 2.52 10.88 7.62
N LYS A 69 3.34 9.84 7.46
CA LYS A 69 4.79 10.00 7.49
C LYS A 69 5.29 10.82 6.30
N ILE A 70 4.72 10.62 5.11
CA ILE A 70 5.08 11.40 3.93
C ILE A 70 4.73 12.89 4.16
N ILE A 71 3.56 13.16 4.70
CA ILE A 71 3.13 14.52 4.99
C ILE A 71 4.12 15.17 5.97
N SER A 72 4.58 14.43 6.96
CA SER A 72 5.52 14.98 7.94
C SER A 72 6.91 15.28 7.36
N LEU A 73 7.24 14.73 6.20
CA LEU A 73 8.49 15.03 5.50
C LEU A 73 8.43 16.35 4.72
N GLN A 74 7.23 16.83 4.47
CA GLN A 74 7.01 18.08 3.72
C GLN A 74 6.96 19.29 4.68
#